data_3bf7e47a847501b22d9338a0b93e81e8
#
_entry.id   3bf7e47a847501b22d9338a0b93e81e8
#
_cell.length_a   1.000
_cell.length_b   1.000
_cell.length_c   1.000
_cell.angle_alpha   90.00
_cell.angle_beta   90.00
_cell.angle_gamma   90.00
#
_symmetry.space_group_name_H-M   'P 1'
#
loop_
_entity.id
_entity.type
_entity.pdbx_description
1 polymer ?
#
loop_
_entity_poly.entity_id
_entity_poly.type
_entity_poly.pdbx_seq_one_letter_code
_entity_poly.pdbx_strand_id
1 'polypeptide(L)'
;MIGEGGLKLSGGEKQRLSIARALLRKPKLLIFDEATSSLDSLTEEEITNTIRDISSQKGQITILIAHRLSTIMHSDRILVIENGAMIESGRHDELLRKSGRYASFYRLQLAEQAPAAAE
;
A
#
# COMPACT_ATOMS: atom_id res chain seq x y z
N MET A 1 27.32 -2.87 -4.40
CA MET A 1 25.92 -2.98 -4.82
C MET A 1 25.33 -4.33 -4.42
N ILE A 2 24.12 -4.30 -3.94
CA ILE A 2 23.43 -5.51 -3.50
C ILE A 2 23.02 -6.32 -4.72
N GLY A 3 23.31 -7.59 -4.67
CA GLY A 3 23.04 -8.49 -5.77
C GLY A 3 24.24 -8.80 -6.63
N GLU A 4 25.26 -7.96 -6.61
CA GLU A 4 26.47 -8.29 -7.31
C GLU A 4 27.20 -9.38 -6.54
N GLY A 5 27.95 -10.17 -7.24
CA GLY A 5 28.64 -11.30 -6.64
C GLY A 5 27.75 -12.50 -6.41
N GLY A 6 26.54 -12.47 -6.97
CA GLY A 6 25.67 -13.62 -6.96
C GLY A 6 24.59 -13.65 -5.88
N LEU A 7 24.55 -12.68 -5.01
CA LEU A 7 23.50 -12.63 -4.01
C LEU A 7 22.21 -12.12 -4.65
N LYS A 8 21.16 -12.92 -4.55
CA LYS A 8 19.84 -12.52 -5.03
C LYS A 8 18.93 -12.29 -3.85
N LEU A 9 18.31 -11.13 -3.83
CA LEU A 9 17.33 -10.80 -2.82
C LEU A 9 15.93 -11.11 -3.31
N SER A 10 15.05 -11.52 -2.42
CA SER A 10 13.65 -11.70 -2.72
C SER A 10 13.03 -10.35 -3.02
N GLY A 11 11.82 -10.33 -3.60
CA GLY A 11 11.09 -9.10 -3.83
C GLY A 11 10.87 -8.31 -2.55
N GLY A 12 10.54 -8.99 -1.46
CA GLY A 12 10.33 -8.34 -0.17
C GLY A 12 11.61 -7.75 0.40
N GLU A 13 12.72 -8.45 0.26
CA GLU A 13 14.00 -7.94 0.74
C GLU A 13 14.42 -6.69 -0.03
N LYS A 14 14.21 -6.69 -1.34
CA LYS A 14 14.50 -5.52 -2.17
C LYS A 14 13.65 -4.33 -1.76
N GLN A 15 12.39 -4.55 -1.48
CA GLN A 15 11.48 -3.49 -1.04
C GLN A 15 11.90 -2.93 0.32
N ARG A 16 12.23 -3.81 1.26
CA ARG A 16 12.69 -3.36 2.58
C ARG A 16 13.97 -2.55 2.48
N LEU A 17 14.86 -2.94 1.61
CA LEU A 17 16.10 -2.21 1.40
C LEU A 17 15.84 -0.83 0.82
N SER A 18 14.95 -0.74 -0.15
CA SER A 18 14.55 0.54 -0.74
C SER A 18 13.94 1.47 0.31
N ILE A 19 13.09 0.92 1.16
CA ILE A 19 12.47 1.67 2.25
C ILE A 19 13.54 2.18 3.20
N ALA A 20 14.47 1.31 3.60
CA ALA A 20 15.56 1.69 4.50
C ALA A 20 16.41 2.82 3.92
N ARG A 21 16.73 2.75 2.65
CA ARG A 21 17.50 3.80 1.97
C ARG A 21 16.76 5.12 1.98
N ALA A 22 15.48 5.10 1.71
CA ALA A 22 14.67 6.31 1.73
C ALA A 22 14.65 6.93 3.13
N LEU A 23 14.53 6.10 4.16
CA LEU A 23 14.48 6.56 5.54
C LEU A 23 15.78 7.17 6.04
N LEU A 24 16.91 6.70 5.54
CA LEU A 24 18.21 7.24 5.95
C LEU A 24 18.33 8.73 5.62
N ARG A 25 17.59 9.20 4.64
CA ARG A 25 17.60 10.61 4.25
C ARG A 25 16.70 11.48 5.12
N LYS A 26 15.94 10.87 6.02
CA LYS A 26 14.99 11.56 6.90
C LYS A 26 14.08 12.51 6.13
N PRO A 27 13.38 12.04 5.11
CA PRO A 27 12.56 12.89 4.27
C PRO A 27 11.31 13.37 5.00
N LYS A 28 10.78 14.51 4.56
CA LYS A 28 9.48 14.99 5.04
C LYS A 28 8.33 14.41 4.21
N LEU A 29 8.64 13.93 3.02
CA LEU A 29 7.67 13.33 2.11
C LEU A 29 8.21 12.00 1.60
N LEU A 30 7.43 10.96 1.79
CA LEU A 30 7.73 9.64 1.26
C LEU A 30 6.63 9.22 0.29
N ILE A 31 7.01 8.64 -0.83
CA ILE A 31 6.06 8.11 -1.80
C ILE A 31 6.39 6.64 -2.03
N PHE A 32 5.40 5.78 -1.80
CA PHE A 32 5.50 4.36 -2.08
C PHE A 32 4.58 4.04 -3.26
N ASP A 33 5.16 3.63 -4.36
CA ASP A 33 4.42 3.36 -5.58
C ASP A 33 4.29 1.85 -5.77
N GLU A 34 3.09 1.32 -5.46
CA GLU A 34 2.79 -0.10 -5.59
C GLU A 34 3.80 -1.01 -4.91
N ALA A 35 4.17 -0.65 -3.68
CA ALA A 35 5.23 -1.32 -2.95
C ALA A 35 5.02 -2.83 -2.74
N THR A 36 3.78 -3.29 -2.79
CA THR A 36 3.46 -4.70 -2.52
C THR A 36 2.85 -5.43 -3.71
N SER A 37 2.83 -4.83 -4.89
CA SER A 37 2.06 -5.35 -6.03
C SER A 37 2.51 -6.72 -6.54
N SER A 38 3.78 -7.09 -6.35
CA SER A 38 4.30 -8.35 -6.85
C SER A 38 4.78 -9.29 -5.76
N LEU A 39 4.37 -9.06 -4.52
CA LEU A 39 4.82 -9.85 -3.38
C LEU A 39 3.81 -10.93 -3.00
N ASP A 40 4.29 -11.98 -2.33
CA ASP A 40 3.41 -12.98 -1.77
C ASP A 40 2.68 -12.40 -0.54
N SER A 41 1.66 -13.10 -0.06
CA SER A 41 0.80 -12.60 1.02
C SER A 41 1.55 -12.28 2.30
N LEU A 42 2.47 -13.14 2.70
CA LEU A 42 3.20 -12.94 3.95
C LEU A 42 4.15 -11.76 3.86
N THR A 43 4.89 -11.69 2.76
CA THR A 43 5.83 -10.59 2.55
C THR A 43 5.09 -9.27 2.39
N GLU A 44 3.94 -9.30 1.72
CA GLU A 44 3.08 -8.13 1.58
C GLU A 44 2.67 -7.60 2.95
N GLU A 45 2.26 -8.50 3.85
CA GLU A 45 1.86 -8.10 5.20
C GLU A 45 3.01 -7.45 5.95
N GLU A 46 4.20 -8.02 5.88
CA GLU A 46 5.38 -7.46 6.52
C GLU A 46 5.70 -6.06 6.00
N ILE A 47 5.67 -5.88 4.69
CA ILE A 47 5.94 -4.58 4.07
C ILE A 47 4.87 -3.57 4.45
N THR A 48 3.60 -3.99 4.43
CA THR A 48 2.48 -3.12 4.79
C THR A 48 2.62 -2.64 6.24
N ASN A 49 2.99 -3.54 7.15
CA ASN A 49 3.19 -3.17 8.54
C ASN A 49 4.36 -2.19 8.70
N THR A 50 5.42 -2.40 7.95
CA THR A 50 6.57 -1.49 7.97
C THR A 50 6.17 -0.09 7.50
N ILE A 51 5.42 -0.03 6.41
CA ILE A 51 4.93 1.25 5.87
C ILE A 51 4.02 1.94 6.89
N ARG A 52 3.17 1.18 7.55
CA ARG A 52 2.27 1.73 8.56
C ARG A 52 3.04 2.33 9.73
N ASP A 53 4.07 1.63 10.21
CA ASP A 53 4.90 2.12 11.30
C ASP A 53 5.61 3.42 10.91
N ILE A 54 6.14 3.47 9.70
CA ILE A 54 6.79 4.66 9.18
C ILE A 54 5.81 5.82 9.07
N SER A 55 4.61 5.53 8.55
CA SER A 55 3.59 6.55 8.32
C SER A 55 3.08 7.19 9.60
N SER A 56 3.23 6.51 10.74
CA SER A 56 2.76 7.05 12.01
C SER A 56 3.71 8.07 12.62
N GLN A 57 4.88 8.27 12.03
CA GLN A 57 5.85 9.22 12.56
C GLN A 57 5.41 10.66 12.29
N LYS A 58 5.61 11.50 13.30
CA LYS A 58 5.22 12.91 13.20
C LYS A 58 6.15 13.67 12.26
N GLY A 59 5.58 14.66 11.60
CA GLY A 59 6.33 15.53 10.71
C GLY A 59 6.64 14.95 9.35
N GLN A 60 6.05 13.80 9.04
CA GLN A 60 6.28 13.13 7.78
C GLN A 60 4.97 12.89 7.06
N ILE A 61 4.96 13.15 5.76
CA ILE A 61 3.82 12.86 4.91
C ILE A 61 4.15 11.62 4.08
N THR A 62 3.29 10.63 4.12
CA THR A 62 3.47 9.41 3.35
C THR A 62 2.36 9.27 2.33
N ILE A 63 2.72 9.10 1.08
CA ILE A 63 1.76 8.88 -0.01
C ILE A 63 1.93 7.44 -0.49
N LEU A 64 0.82 6.70 -0.49
CA LEU A 64 0.80 5.32 -0.95
C LEU A 64 0.02 5.26 -2.26
N ILE A 65 0.65 4.73 -3.28
CA ILE A 65 -0.02 4.47 -4.56
C ILE A 65 -0.13 2.96 -4.65
N ALA A 66 -1.34 2.46 -4.55
CA ALA A 66 -1.54 1.02 -4.46
C ALA A 66 -2.87 0.59 -5.02
N HIS A 67 -2.93 -0.68 -5.40
CA HIS A 67 -4.16 -1.31 -5.89
C HIS A 67 -4.70 -2.33 -4.91
N ARG A 68 -3.97 -2.59 -3.82
CA ARG A 68 -4.40 -3.57 -2.83
C ARG A 68 -5.01 -2.87 -1.62
N LEU A 69 -6.19 -3.34 -1.26
CA LEU A 69 -6.95 -2.78 -0.16
C LEU A 69 -6.17 -2.83 1.15
N SER A 70 -5.46 -3.92 1.40
CA SER A 70 -4.69 -4.08 2.63
C SER A 70 -3.67 -2.96 2.86
N THR A 71 -3.17 -2.38 1.77
CA THR A 71 -2.21 -1.29 1.85
C THR A 71 -2.91 0.05 2.11
N ILE A 72 -4.08 0.22 1.54
CA ILE A 72 -4.78 1.51 1.48
C ILE A 72 -5.65 1.78 2.70
N MET A 73 -6.34 0.77 3.20
CA MET A 73 -7.45 0.96 4.14
C MET A 73 -7.09 1.61 5.47
N HIS A 74 -5.83 1.59 5.84
CA HIS A 74 -5.37 2.17 7.09
C HIS A 74 -4.84 3.59 6.94
N SER A 75 -4.94 4.15 5.74
CA SER A 75 -4.47 5.51 5.48
C SER A 75 -5.37 6.53 6.17
N ASP A 76 -4.79 7.65 6.56
CA ASP A 76 -5.56 8.75 7.16
C ASP A 76 -6.52 9.38 6.17
N ARG A 77 -6.16 9.36 4.90
CA ARG A 77 -7.00 9.88 3.84
C ARG A 77 -6.76 9.09 2.57
N ILE A 78 -7.84 8.72 1.92
CA ILE A 78 -7.79 7.99 0.66
C ILE A 78 -8.32 8.91 -0.43
N LEU A 79 -7.56 8.98 -1.52
CA LEU A 79 -7.96 9.75 -2.69
C LEU A 79 -8.22 8.77 -3.83
N VAL A 80 -9.39 8.85 -4.43
CA VAL A 80 -9.73 8.01 -5.57
C VAL A 80 -9.63 8.87 -6.82
N ILE A 81 -8.74 8.45 -7.72
CA ILE A 81 -8.48 9.19 -8.96
C ILE A 81 -8.92 8.36 -10.15
N GLU A 82 -9.68 8.96 -11.03
CA GLU A 82 -10.16 8.30 -12.24
C GLU A 82 -10.15 9.31 -13.38
N ASN A 83 -9.58 8.89 -14.51
CA ASN A 83 -9.50 9.74 -15.71
C ASN A 83 -8.87 11.11 -15.43
N GLY A 84 -7.85 11.13 -14.59
CA GLY A 84 -7.12 12.35 -14.28
C GLY A 84 -7.80 13.27 -13.27
N ALA A 85 -8.89 12.84 -12.66
CA ALA A 85 -9.62 13.67 -11.70
C ALA A 85 -9.82 12.93 -10.38
N MET A 86 -9.81 13.69 -9.30
CA MET A 86 -10.12 13.13 -8.00
C MET A 86 -11.63 13.07 -7.85
N ILE A 87 -12.17 11.85 -7.78
CA ILE A 87 -13.62 11.66 -7.71
C ILE A 87 -14.14 11.39 -6.31
N GLU A 88 -13.28 10.88 -5.42
CA GLU A 88 -13.67 10.65 -4.02
C GLU A 88 -12.48 10.95 -3.12
N SER A 89 -12.77 11.35 -1.89
CA SER A 89 -11.76 11.63 -0.90
C SER A 89 -12.35 11.40 0.49
N GLY A 90 -11.60 10.75 1.37
CA GLY A 90 -12.03 10.51 2.72
C GLY A 90 -11.32 9.35 3.35
N ARG A 91 -11.82 8.90 4.49
CA ARG A 91 -11.31 7.72 5.16
C ARG A 91 -12.01 6.48 4.62
N HIS A 92 -11.44 5.33 4.89
CA HIS A 92 -11.99 4.05 4.48
C HIS A 92 -13.48 3.94 4.81
N ASP A 93 -13.87 4.19 6.06
CA ASP A 93 -15.25 4.07 6.50
C ASP A 93 -16.17 5.04 5.78
N GLU A 94 -15.71 6.27 5.60
CA GLU A 94 -16.47 7.30 4.93
C GLU A 94 -16.76 6.93 3.48
N LEU A 95 -15.74 6.42 2.80
CA LEU A 95 -15.88 6.05 1.39
C LEU A 95 -16.77 4.83 1.20
N LEU A 96 -16.74 3.90 2.15
CA LEU A 96 -17.64 2.76 2.09
C LEU A 96 -19.11 3.21 2.22
N ARG A 97 -19.37 4.18 3.07
CA ARG A 97 -20.74 4.70 3.25
C ARG A 97 -21.24 5.42 2.01
N LYS A 98 -20.34 6.02 1.25
CA LYS A 98 -20.74 6.71 0.02
C LYS A 98 -21.20 5.78 -1.08
N SER A 99 -20.87 4.50 -0.99
CA SER A 99 -21.25 3.48 -1.97
C SER A 99 -20.86 3.85 -3.40
N GLY A 100 -19.71 4.51 -3.53
CA GLY A 100 -19.20 4.94 -4.84
C GLY A 100 -18.12 4.01 -5.37
N ARG A 101 -17.14 4.58 -6.04
CA ARG A 101 -16.08 3.81 -6.69
C ARG A 101 -15.23 3.05 -5.70
N TYR A 102 -14.87 3.66 -4.59
CA TYR A 102 -14.07 2.99 -3.57
C TYR A 102 -14.81 1.78 -2.99
N ALA A 103 -16.09 1.93 -2.71
CA ALA A 103 -16.89 0.83 -2.18
C ALA A 103 -16.98 -0.33 -3.17
N SER A 104 -17.08 -0.03 -4.45
CA SER A 104 -17.07 -1.06 -5.50
C SER A 104 -15.74 -1.79 -5.53
N PHE A 105 -14.65 -1.06 -5.46
CA PHE A 105 -13.30 -1.62 -5.42
C PHE A 105 -13.14 -2.55 -4.20
N TYR A 106 -13.61 -2.11 -3.06
CA TYR A 106 -13.55 -2.89 -1.81
C TYR A 106 -14.29 -4.22 -1.97
N ARG A 107 -15.50 -4.18 -2.50
CA ARG A 107 -16.30 -5.39 -2.71
C ARG A 107 -15.63 -6.36 -3.69
N LEU A 108 -15.06 -5.83 -4.75
CA LEU A 108 -14.36 -6.66 -5.73
C LEU A 108 -13.16 -7.34 -5.12
N GLN A 109 -12.37 -6.64 -4.34
CA GLN A 109 -11.20 -7.24 -3.70
C GLN A 109 -11.58 -8.28 -2.65
N LEU A 110 -12.64 -8.04 -1.91
CA LEU A 110 -13.12 -9.04 -0.96
C LEU A 110 -13.57 -10.31 -1.68
N ALA A 111 -14.24 -10.17 -2.82
CA ALA A 111 -14.67 -11.32 -3.61
C ALA A 111 -13.50 -12.13 -4.13
N GLU A 112 -12.44 -11.46 -4.55
CA GLU A 112 -11.24 -12.13 -5.04
C GLU A 112 -10.51 -12.87 -3.93
N GLN A 113 -10.57 -12.35 -2.71
CA GLN A 113 -9.88 -12.95 -1.56
C GLN A 113 -10.74 -13.99 -0.86
N ALA A 114 -12.02 -14.04 -1.15
CA ALA A 114 -12.91 -15.00 -0.51
C ALA A 114 -12.57 -16.43 -0.97
N PRO A 115 -12.65 -17.41 -0.07
CA PRO A 115 -12.41 -18.80 -0.47
C PRO A 115 -13.42 -19.24 -1.53
N ALA A 116 -12.91 -19.80 -2.61
CA ALA A 116 -13.77 -20.27 -3.67
C ALA A 116 -14.70 -21.40 -3.22
N ALA A 117 -14.29 -22.11 -2.19
CA ALA A 117 -15.03 -23.24 -1.67
C ALA A 117 -16.13 -22.83 -0.70
N ALA A 118 -16.50 -21.58 -0.69
CA ALA A 118 -17.50 -21.10 0.24
C ALA A 118 -18.87 -21.78 0.07
N GLU A 119 -19.11 -22.38 -1.06
CA GLU A 119 -20.34 -23.14 -1.22
C GLU A 119 -20.21 -24.54 -0.65
#